data_7815e3d5f69906b3ab7c7bc0a721780d
#
_entry.id   7815e3d5f69906b3ab7c7bc0a721780d
#
_cell.length_a   1.000
_cell.length_b   1.000
_cell.length_c   1.000
_cell.angle_alpha   90.00
_cell.angle_beta   90.00
_cell.angle_gamma   90.00
#
_symmetry.space_group_name_H-M   'P 1'
#
loop_
_entity.id
_entity.type
_entity.pdbx_description
1 polymer ?
#
loop_
_entity_poly.entity_id
_entity_poly.type
_entity_poly.pdbx_seq_one_letter_code
_entity_poly.pdbx_strand_id
1 'polypeptide(L)'
;MHAVNVAISRPDLLHSWVSDVAGIFEPDYVWHSQAQIWLTAGEGERTIGELFGAELPDRAATLVQWGIPAPAAGKVAAGQTAEMGEAILSLYRSARQPALADRGRDLAAAAARPGLVLVATEDHAVGSVAQRHRAAARAGARSSTLTGLGHWWMLEDPARGAKVLAEFWEGLPA
;
A
#
# COMPACT_ATOMS: atom_id res chain seq x y z
N MET A 1 -2.98 3.56 1.43
CA MET A 1 -3.11 4.36 2.67
C MET A 1 -3.94 5.63 2.47
N HIS A 2 -3.59 6.55 1.56
CA HIS A 2 -4.29 7.84 1.40
C HIS A 2 -5.78 7.69 1.06
N ALA A 3 -6.16 6.79 0.16
CA ALA A 3 -7.57 6.56 -0.18
C ALA A 3 -8.43 6.20 1.04
N VAL A 4 -7.91 5.35 1.94
CA VAL A 4 -8.61 4.99 3.20
C VAL A 4 -8.73 6.20 4.12
N ASN A 5 -7.67 7.02 4.25
CA ASN A 5 -7.73 8.25 5.04
C ASN A 5 -8.79 9.24 4.52
N VAL A 6 -8.90 9.39 3.20
CA VAL A 6 -9.95 10.23 2.58
C VAL A 6 -11.32 9.61 2.80
N ALA A 7 -11.47 8.28 2.67
CA ALA A 7 -12.74 7.58 2.93
C ALA A 7 -13.22 7.78 4.37
N ILE A 8 -12.30 7.82 5.35
CA ILE A 8 -12.62 8.09 6.76
C ILE A 8 -13.00 9.56 6.98
N SER A 9 -12.22 10.53 6.41
CA SER A 9 -12.30 11.94 6.79
C SER A 9 -13.22 12.77 5.89
N ARG A 10 -13.27 12.44 4.61
CA ARG A 10 -13.95 13.20 3.57
C ARG A 10 -14.61 12.24 2.56
N PRO A 11 -15.53 11.36 3.02
CA PRO A 11 -16.25 10.46 2.12
C PRO A 11 -17.07 11.22 1.06
N ASP A 12 -17.41 12.45 1.33
CA ASP A 12 -18.10 13.36 0.38
C ASP A 12 -17.32 13.57 -0.93
N LEU A 13 -16.01 13.42 -0.91
CA LEU A 13 -15.14 13.56 -2.09
C LEU A 13 -15.03 12.28 -2.93
N LEU A 14 -15.59 11.17 -2.48
CA LEU A 14 -15.43 9.86 -3.12
C LEU A 14 -16.77 9.32 -3.62
N HIS A 15 -16.75 8.71 -4.80
CA HIS A 15 -17.83 7.83 -5.24
C HIS A 15 -17.65 6.42 -4.65
N SER A 16 -16.43 5.91 -4.66
CA SER A 16 -16.00 4.65 -4.07
C SER A 16 -14.52 4.70 -3.74
N TRP A 17 -14.00 3.69 -3.04
CA TRP A 17 -12.56 3.59 -2.76
C TRP A 17 -12.06 2.14 -2.88
N VAL A 18 -10.79 2.00 -3.23
CA VAL A 18 -10.08 0.72 -3.26
C VAL A 18 -8.77 0.84 -2.49
N SER A 19 -8.41 -0.18 -1.73
CA SER A 19 -7.13 -0.26 -1.04
C SER A 19 -6.62 -1.70 -0.98
N ASP A 20 -5.33 -1.89 -1.20
CA ASP A 20 -4.59 -3.13 -0.99
C ASP A 20 -3.80 -3.12 0.33
N VAL A 21 -3.70 -1.97 0.98
CA VAL A 21 -2.90 -1.76 2.19
C VAL A 21 -3.76 -1.55 3.47
N ALA A 22 -5.02 -1.95 3.46
CA ALA A 22 -5.92 -1.69 4.60
C ALA A 22 -5.46 -2.36 5.91
N GLY A 23 -4.72 -3.45 5.85
CA GLY A 23 -4.20 -4.17 7.02
C GLY A 23 -3.27 -3.35 7.93
N ILE A 24 -2.65 -2.28 7.40
CA ILE A 24 -1.77 -1.42 8.19
C ILE A 24 -2.52 -0.60 9.27
N PHE A 25 -3.84 -0.46 9.15
CA PHE A 25 -4.68 0.21 10.15
C PHE A 25 -5.09 -0.69 11.33
N GLU A 26 -4.68 -1.94 11.31
CA GLU A 26 -4.91 -2.84 12.43
C GLU A 26 -3.97 -2.52 13.60
N PRO A 27 -4.45 -2.56 14.86
CA PRO A 27 -3.65 -2.15 16.01
C PRO A 27 -2.46 -3.08 16.29
N ASP A 28 -2.53 -4.32 15.81
CA ASP A 28 -1.48 -5.34 15.91
C ASP A 28 -0.56 -5.38 14.67
N TYR A 29 -0.68 -4.41 13.75
CA TYR A 29 0.19 -4.33 12.59
C TYR A 29 1.59 -3.86 13.00
N VAL A 30 2.59 -4.58 12.51
CA VAL A 30 4.01 -4.23 12.64
C VAL A 30 4.57 -3.94 11.26
N TRP A 31 5.24 -2.80 11.12
CA TRP A 31 5.91 -2.43 9.88
C TRP A 31 6.95 -3.47 9.46
N HIS A 32 7.02 -3.78 8.18
CA HIS A 32 8.05 -4.64 7.59
C HIS A 32 9.47 -4.07 7.83
N SER A 33 10.50 -4.91 7.72
CA SER A 33 11.88 -4.57 8.10
C SER A 33 12.41 -3.31 7.40
N GLN A 34 12.18 -3.17 6.10
CA GLN A 34 12.62 -1.99 5.35
C GLN A 34 11.94 -0.70 5.85
N ALA A 35 10.66 -0.75 6.18
CA ALA A 35 9.96 0.39 6.76
C ALA A 35 10.53 0.78 8.14
N GLN A 36 10.92 -0.20 8.95
CA GLN A 36 11.55 0.07 10.26
C GLN A 36 12.87 0.84 10.11
N ILE A 37 13.66 0.53 9.08
CA ILE A 37 14.87 1.30 8.73
C ILE A 37 14.50 2.74 8.40
N TRP A 38 13.51 2.97 7.55
CA TRP A 38 13.06 4.32 7.17
C TRP A 38 12.48 5.12 8.32
N LEU A 39 11.90 4.44 9.31
CA LEU A 39 11.40 5.06 10.54
C LEU A 39 12.53 5.52 11.48
N THR A 40 13.74 4.96 11.34
CA THR A 40 14.89 5.29 12.17
C THR A 40 15.60 6.51 11.62
N ALA A 41 15.70 7.57 12.44
CA ALA A 41 16.35 8.81 12.06
C ALA A 41 17.86 8.57 11.78
N GLY A 42 18.39 9.20 10.75
CA GLY A 42 19.75 9.02 10.26
C GLY A 42 19.93 7.77 9.40
N GLU A 43 19.41 6.63 9.82
CA GLU A 43 19.51 5.39 9.07
C GLU A 43 18.60 5.40 7.83
N GLY A 44 17.37 5.92 7.98
CA GLY A 44 16.44 6.10 6.88
C GLY A 44 17.01 7.02 5.79
N GLU A 45 17.58 8.17 6.17
CA GLU A 45 18.22 9.10 5.25
C GLU A 45 19.39 8.46 4.52
N ARG A 46 20.25 7.75 5.27
CA ARG A 46 21.41 7.05 4.69
C ARG A 46 20.96 6.02 3.66
N THR A 47 20.05 5.13 4.01
CA THR A 47 19.61 4.04 3.12
C THR A 47 18.85 4.54 1.89
N ILE A 48 18.05 5.59 2.03
CA ILE A 48 17.38 6.24 0.89
C ILE A 48 18.42 6.94 0.00
N GLY A 49 19.37 7.63 0.58
CA GLY A 49 20.46 8.29 -0.16
C GLY A 49 21.32 7.30 -0.95
N GLU A 50 21.67 6.17 -0.35
CA GLU A 50 22.40 5.08 -1.01
C GLU A 50 21.58 4.48 -2.16
N LEU A 51 20.29 4.17 -1.93
CA LEU A 51 19.43 3.60 -2.96
C LEU A 51 19.24 4.56 -4.14
N PHE A 52 18.89 5.81 -3.88
CA PHE A 52 18.53 6.76 -4.95
C PHE A 52 19.77 7.41 -5.58
N GLY A 53 20.91 7.40 -4.89
CA GLY A 53 22.21 7.81 -5.42
C GLY A 53 22.92 6.72 -6.24
N ALA A 54 22.44 5.48 -6.20
CA ALA A 54 23.04 4.40 -6.97
C ALA A 54 22.77 4.57 -8.49
N GLU A 55 23.61 3.94 -9.31
CA GLU A 55 23.43 3.90 -10.75
C GLU A 55 22.13 3.20 -11.16
N LEU A 56 21.55 3.59 -12.28
CA LEU A 56 20.25 3.08 -12.73
C LEU A 56 20.15 1.54 -12.79
N PRO A 57 21.16 0.79 -13.28
CA PRO A 57 21.12 -0.67 -13.26
C PRO A 57 21.03 -1.27 -11.86
N ASP A 58 21.76 -0.70 -10.89
CA ASP A 58 21.79 -1.18 -9.52
C ASP A 58 20.46 -0.89 -8.81
N ARG A 59 19.87 0.28 -9.03
CA ARG A 59 18.52 0.59 -8.56
C ARG A 59 17.49 -0.39 -9.11
N ALA A 60 17.55 -0.67 -10.42
CA ALA A 60 16.65 -1.63 -11.05
C ALA A 60 16.82 -3.04 -10.47
N ALA A 61 18.05 -3.48 -10.25
CA ALA A 61 18.34 -4.76 -9.62
C ALA A 61 17.77 -4.85 -8.19
N THR A 62 17.90 -3.78 -7.39
CA THR A 62 17.31 -3.69 -6.06
C THR A 62 15.79 -3.78 -6.10
N LEU A 63 15.15 -3.11 -7.05
CA LEU A 63 13.69 -3.18 -7.21
C LEU A 63 13.21 -4.59 -7.60
N VAL A 64 13.98 -5.32 -8.41
CA VAL A 64 13.70 -6.73 -8.72
C VAL A 64 13.78 -7.60 -7.45
N GLN A 65 14.79 -7.38 -6.60
CA GLN A 65 14.88 -8.08 -5.30
C GLN A 65 13.69 -7.77 -4.39
N TRP A 66 13.07 -6.60 -4.52
CA TRP A 66 11.84 -6.21 -3.80
C TRP A 66 10.56 -6.71 -4.48
N GLY A 67 10.67 -7.54 -5.51
CA GLY A 67 9.56 -8.21 -6.17
C GLY A 67 8.96 -7.44 -7.36
N ILE A 68 9.52 -6.31 -7.77
CA ILE A 68 9.07 -5.65 -9.01
C ILE A 68 9.49 -6.55 -10.20
N PRO A 69 8.56 -6.90 -11.11
CA PRO A 69 8.90 -7.68 -12.28
C PRO A 69 10.00 -7.03 -13.12
N ALA A 70 11.01 -7.81 -13.52
CA ALA A 70 12.20 -7.32 -14.22
C ALA A 70 11.90 -6.40 -15.45
N PRO A 71 10.88 -6.67 -16.27
CA PRO A 71 10.53 -5.77 -17.39
C PRO A 71 10.09 -4.36 -16.97
N ALA A 72 9.58 -4.20 -15.73
CA ALA A 72 9.12 -2.91 -15.20
C ALA A 72 10.20 -2.19 -14.37
N ALA A 73 11.15 -2.92 -13.80
CA ALA A 73 12.09 -2.39 -12.82
C ALA A 73 12.93 -1.22 -13.35
N GLY A 74 13.43 -1.31 -14.58
CA GLY A 74 14.21 -0.22 -15.18
C GLY A 74 13.41 1.08 -15.34
N LYS A 75 12.14 0.98 -15.74
CA LYS A 75 11.25 2.14 -15.86
C LYS A 75 10.92 2.74 -14.50
N VAL A 76 10.67 1.91 -13.50
CA VAL A 76 10.41 2.35 -12.12
C VAL A 76 11.64 3.03 -11.54
N ALA A 77 12.83 2.42 -11.68
CA ALA A 77 14.08 2.98 -11.23
C ALA A 77 14.39 4.35 -11.86
N ALA A 78 14.13 4.51 -13.16
CA ALA A 78 14.32 5.78 -13.85
C ALA A 78 13.42 6.91 -13.33
N GLY A 79 12.26 6.56 -12.76
CA GLY A 79 11.33 7.52 -12.15
C GLY A 79 11.66 7.88 -10.69
N GLN A 80 12.63 7.24 -10.06
CA GLN A 80 13.02 7.53 -8.68
C GLN A 80 13.87 8.79 -8.61
N THR A 81 13.47 9.77 -7.79
CA THR A 81 14.16 11.04 -7.57
C THR A 81 14.48 11.24 -6.08
N ALA A 82 15.37 12.21 -5.78
CA ALA A 82 15.70 12.56 -4.40
C ALA A 82 14.46 13.01 -3.61
N GLU A 83 13.58 13.81 -4.25
CA GLU A 83 12.33 14.28 -3.65
C GLU A 83 11.40 13.11 -3.31
N MET A 84 11.37 12.07 -4.14
CA MET A 84 10.63 10.84 -3.84
C MET A 84 11.19 10.15 -2.59
N GLY A 85 12.51 10.16 -2.40
CA GLY A 85 13.16 9.64 -1.21
C GLY A 85 12.73 10.39 0.05
N GLU A 86 12.72 11.72 0.03
CA GLU A 86 12.24 12.56 1.12
C GLU A 86 10.76 12.29 1.42
N ALA A 87 9.94 12.17 0.38
CA ALA A 87 8.52 11.86 0.51
C ALA A 87 8.28 10.48 1.15
N ILE A 88 9.08 9.47 0.82
CA ILE A 88 9.02 8.15 1.46
C ILE A 88 9.27 8.27 2.96
N LEU A 89 10.36 8.93 3.38
CA LEU A 89 10.68 9.10 4.80
C LEU A 89 9.59 9.87 5.54
N SER A 90 9.11 10.97 4.97
CA SER A 90 8.04 11.77 5.54
C SER A 90 6.75 10.95 5.71
N LEU A 91 6.34 10.20 4.68
CA LEU A 91 5.15 9.38 4.67
C LEU A 91 5.21 8.29 5.77
N TYR A 92 6.28 7.50 5.81
CA TYR A 92 6.43 6.42 6.79
C TYR A 92 6.50 6.95 8.22
N ARG A 93 7.21 8.06 8.45
CA ARG A 93 7.32 8.69 9.77
C ARG A 93 6.00 9.28 10.26
N SER A 94 5.20 9.85 9.37
CA SER A 94 3.85 10.33 9.68
C SER A 94 2.88 9.19 10.03
N ALA A 95 3.14 7.99 9.50
CA ALA A 95 2.35 6.77 9.73
C ALA A 95 2.95 5.85 10.81
N ARG A 96 3.89 6.36 11.64
CA ARG A 96 4.46 5.60 12.76
C ARG A 96 3.36 5.23 13.75
N GLN A 97 3.45 4.02 14.31
CA GLN A 97 2.59 3.65 15.45
C GLN A 97 2.87 4.55 16.68
N PRO A 98 1.85 4.96 17.44
CA PRO A 98 0.45 4.51 17.34
C PRO A 98 -0.43 5.32 16.38
N ALA A 99 0.06 6.37 15.71
CA ALA A 99 -0.76 7.27 14.90
C ALA A 99 -1.62 6.54 13.85
N LEU A 100 -1.08 5.49 13.22
CA LEU A 100 -1.80 4.72 12.22
C LEU A 100 -2.90 3.85 12.86
N ALA A 101 -2.63 3.20 14.00
CA ALA A 101 -3.62 2.44 14.75
C ALA A 101 -4.72 3.34 15.32
N ASP A 102 -4.36 4.55 15.79
CA ASP A 102 -5.32 5.55 16.26
C ASP A 102 -6.26 5.96 15.13
N ARG A 103 -5.71 6.21 13.94
CA ARG A 103 -6.51 6.46 12.74
C ARG A 103 -7.41 5.29 12.38
N GLY A 104 -6.93 4.07 12.57
CA GLY A 104 -7.69 2.84 12.36
C GLY A 104 -8.91 2.68 13.29
N ARG A 105 -9.00 3.42 14.40
CA ARG A 105 -10.21 3.42 15.26
C ARG A 105 -11.43 3.93 14.51
N ASP A 106 -11.24 4.88 13.60
CA ASP A 106 -12.30 5.52 12.83
C ASP A 106 -12.60 4.77 11.52
N LEU A 107 -12.01 3.59 11.30
CA LEU A 107 -12.10 2.85 10.03
C LEU A 107 -13.55 2.56 9.61
N ALA A 108 -14.46 2.41 10.57
CA ALA A 108 -15.90 2.23 10.29
C ALA A 108 -16.53 3.41 9.54
N ALA A 109 -15.99 4.62 9.64
CA ALA A 109 -16.48 5.78 8.91
C ALA A 109 -16.28 5.64 7.39
N ALA A 110 -15.32 4.82 6.94
CA ALA A 110 -15.10 4.55 5.53
C ALA A 110 -16.27 3.82 4.85
N ALA A 111 -17.16 3.19 5.63
CA ALA A 111 -18.39 2.55 5.14
C ALA A 111 -19.41 3.55 4.54
N ALA A 112 -19.22 4.85 4.73
CA ALA A 112 -20.05 5.89 4.10
C ALA A 112 -19.95 5.88 2.56
N ARG A 113 -18.96 5.21 1.99
CA ARG A 113 -18.83 4.98 0.54
C ARG A 113 -18.48 3.52 0.26
N PRO A 114 -18.93 2.97 -0.87
CA PRO A 114 -18.56 1.61 -1.26
C PRO A 114 -17.04 1.45 -1.29
N GLY A 115 -16.55 0.43 -0.60
CA GLY A 115 -15.13 0.14 -0.50
C GLY A 115 -14.76 -1.26 -0.98
N LEU A 116 -13.56 -1.42 -1.53
CA LEU A 116 -12.96 -2.70 -1.85
C LEU A 116 -11.56 -2.79 -1.23
N VAL A 117 -11.30 -3.87 -0.49
CA VAL A 117 -9.97 -4.24 -0.05
C VAL A 117 -9.46 -5.40 -0.90
N LEU A 118 -8.34 -5.17 -1.60
CA LEU A 118 -7.63 -6.22 -2.33
C LEU A 118 -6.67 -6.95 -1.38
N VAL A 119 -6.67 -8.28 -1.46
CA VAL A 119 -5.86 -9.15 -0.62
C VAL A 119 -4.96 -10.00 -1.51
N ALA A 120 -3.78 -9.49 -1.86
CA ALA A 120 -2.75 -10.27 -2.54
C ALA A 120 -2.09 -11.21 -1.52
N THR A 121 -2.17 -12.54 -1.73
CA THR A 121 -1.84 -13.50 -0.67
C THR A 121 -0.35 -13.58 -0.35
N GLU A 122 0.51 -13.25 -1.32
CA GLU A 122 1.97 -13.25 -1.17
C GLU A 122 2.53 -11.87 -0.79
N ASP A 123 1.66 -10.88 -0.56
CA ASP A 123 2.09 -9.60 -0.01
C ASP A 123 2.25 -9.68 1.51
N HIS A 124 3.48 -9.58 1.97
CA HIS A 124 3.85 -9.62 3.39
C HIS A 124 4.19 -8.23 3.96
N ALA A 125 4.07 -7.17 3.17
CA ALA A 125 4.44 -5.80 3.58
C ALA A 125 3.32 -5.03 4.29
N VAL A 126 2.05 -5.38 4.05
CA VAL A 126 0.88 -4.57 4.44
C VAL A 126 -0.03 -5.26 5.46
N GLY A 127 0.53 -6.13 6.24
CA GLY A 127 -0.17 -6.96 7.23
C GLY A 127 -0.55 -8.34 6.69
N SER A 128 -0.88 -9.24 7.60
CA SER A 128 -1.33 -10.58 7.27
C SER A 128 -2.66 -10.58 6.52
N VAL A 129 -2.98 -11.67 5.83
CA VAL A 129 -4.29 -11.89 5.19
C VAL A 129 -5.42 -11.67 6.21
N ALA A 130 -5.26 -12.17 7.43
CA ALA A 130 -6.25 -12.02 8.50
C ALA A 130 -6.43 -10.54 8.90
N GLN A 131 -5.36 -9.76 9.04
CA GLN A 131 -5.43 -8.32 9.33
C GLN A 131 -6.15 -7.57 8.22
N ARG A 132 -5.84 -7.86 6.96
CA ARG A 132 -6.51 -7.22 5.81
C ARG A 132 -8.03 -7.53 5.76
N HIS A 133 -8.43 -8.77 6.05
CA HIS A 133 -9.85 -9.11 6.15
C HIS A 133 -10.54 -8.45 7.34
N ARG A 134 -9.89 -8.37 8.51
CA ARG A 134 -10.43 -7.64 9.66
C ARG A 134 -10.61 -6.15 9.35
N ALA A 135 -9.61 -5.54 8.72
CA ALA A 135 -9.70 -4.13 8.30
C ALA A 135 -10.82 -3.91 7.29
N ALA A 136 -10.99 -4.80 6.31
CA ALA A 136 -12.10 -4.74 5.36
C ALA A 136 -13.46 -4.82 6.06
N ALA A 137 -13.63 -5.76 6.99
CA ALA A 137 -14.87 -5.91 7.76
C ALA A 137 -15.18 -4.66 8.60
N ARG A 138 -14.17 -4.10 9.29
CA ARG A 138 -14.30 -2.86 10.09
C ARG A 138 -14.64 -1.65 9.22
N ALA A 139 -14.09 -1.58 8.01
CA ALA A 139 -14.38 -0.51 7.04
C ALA A 139 -15.71 -0.69 6.31
N GLY A 140 -16.48 -1.74 6.56
CA GLY A 140 -17.68 -2.07 5.80
C GLY A 140 -17.41 -2.30 4.30
N ALA A 141 -16.19 -2.70 3.95
CA ALA A 141 -15.75 -2.89 2.58
C ALA A 141 -15.89 -4.34 2.12
N ARG A 142 -16.11 -4.53 0.82
CA ARG A 142 -15.93 -5.84 0.17
C ARG A 142 -14.46 -6.20 0.19
N SER A 143 -14.14 -7.49 0.16
CA SER A 143 -12.77 -7.96 -0.07
C SER A 143 -12.69 -8.86 -1.28
N SER A 144 -11.59 -8.76 -2.03
CA SER A 144 -11.28 -9.66 -3.15
C SER A 144 -9.86 -10.19 -3.00
N THR A 145 -9.71 -11.51 -3.15
CA THR A 145 -8.42 -12.18 -2.96
C THR A 145 -7.72 -12.39 -4.30
N LEU A 146 -6.48 -11.93 -4.36
CA LEU A 146 -5.55 -12.13 -5.48
C LEU A 146 -4.55 -13.23 -5.08
N THR A 147 -5.00 -14.49 -5.17
CA THR A 147 -4.21 -15.67 -4.78
C THR A 147 -2.93 -15.77 -5.60
N GLY A 148 -1.79 -15.95 -4.95
CA GLY A 148 -0.48 -16.14 -5.57
C GLY A 148 0.18 -14.83 -6.04
N LEU A 149 -0.46 -13.65 -5.83
CA LEU A 149 0.13 -12.38 -6.19
C LEU A 149 0.72 -11.67 -4.97
N GLY A 150 1.80 -10.93 -5.19
CA GLY A 150 2.56 -10.20 -4.17
C GLY A 150 2.18 -8.72 -4.09
N HIS A 151 3.08 -7.94 -3.49
CA HIS A 151 2.91 -6.50 -3.28
C HIS A 151 2.74 -5.72 -4.60
N TRP A 152 3.32 -6.22 -5.67
CA TRP A 152 3.27 -5.60 -7.00
C TRP A 152 2.26 -6.28 -7.93
N TRP A 153 1.16 -6.78 -7.37
CA TRP A 153 0.10 -7.49 -8.10
C TRP A 153 -0.34 -6.81 -9.40
N MET A 154 -0.34 -5.46 -9.42
CA MET A 154 -0.69 -4.67 -10.61
C MET A 154 0.32 -4.78 -11.75
N LEU A 155 1.55 -5.21 -11.45
CA LEU A 155 2.61 -5.47 -12.43
C LEU A 155 2.78 -6.97 -12.71
N GLU A 156 2.45 -7.82 -11.74
CA GLU A 156 2.55 -9.27 -11.84
C GLU A 156 1.45 -9.87 -12.72
N ASP A 157 0.19 -9.42 -12.51
CA ASP A 157 -0.97 -9.84 -13.31
C ASP A 157 -1.95 -8.66 -13.47
N PRO A 158 -1.63 -7.70 -14.37
CA PRO A 158 -2.47 -6.52 -14.60
C PRO A 158 -3.88 -6.86 -15.10
N ALA A 159 -4.02 -7.95 -15.87
CA ALA A 159 -5.32 -8.36 -16.42
C ALA A 159 -6.26 -8.82 -15.30
N ARG A 160 -5.76 -9.60 -14.35
CA ARG A 160 -6.52 -10.04 -13.18
C ARG A 160 -6.86 -8.88 -12.27
N GLY A 161 -5.92 -7.97 -12.03
CA GLY A 161 -6.15 -6.75 -11.27
C GLY A 161 -7.26 -5.89 -11.90
N ALA A 162 -7.16 -5.63 -13.20
CA ALA A 162 -8.15 -4.85 -13.94
C ALA A 162 -9.55 -5.49 -13.88
N LYS A 163 -9.63 -6.81 -14.04
CA LYS A 163 -10.90 -7.55 -13.96
C LYS A 163 -11.58 -7.33 -12.60
N VAL A 164 -10.86 -7.51 -11.50
CA VAL A 164 -11.42 -7.36 -10.15
C VAL A 164 -11.89 -5.93 -9.91
N LEU A 165 -11.16 -4.94 -10.38
CA LEU A 165 -11.55 -3.54 -10.26
C LEU A 165 -12.80 -3.22 -11.10
N ALA A 166 -12.87 -3.70 -12.34
CA ALA A 166 -14.04 -3.52 -13.21
C ALA A 166 -15.29 -4.16 -12.59
N GLU A 167 -15.22 -5.41 -12.13
CA GLU A 167 -16.31 -6.09 -11.45
C GLU A 167 -16.81 -5.35 -10.19
N PHE A 168 -15.88 -4.71 -9.45
CA PHE A 168 -16.26 -3.90 -8.31
C PHE A 168 -17.04 -2.65 -8.75
N TRP A 169 -16.53 -1.91 -9.72
CA TRP A 169 -17.17 -0.66 -10.17
C TRP A 169 -18.49 -0.89 -10.93
N GLU A 170 -18.58 -1.94 -11.73
CA GLU A 170 -19.84 -2.34 -12.40
C GLU A 170 -20.94 -2.72 -11.39
N GLY A 171 -20.56 -3.24 -10.24
CA GLY A 171 -21.48 -3.60 -9.16
C GLY A 171 -21.86 -2.45 -8.22
N LEU A 172 -21.44 -1.21 -8.49
CA LEU A 172 -21.83 -0.05 -7.68
C LEU A 172 -23.24 0.43 -8.06
N PRO A 173 -24.01 0.94 -7.08
CA PRO A 173 -25.26 1.61 -7.38
C PRO A 173 -25.02 2.88 -8.23
N ALA A 174 -25.97 3.14 -9.14
CA ALA A 174 -25.95 4.35 -9.96
C ALA A 174 -26.10 5.62 -9.11
#